data_d4ec7a6a5015b7625b104213d5bd5f01
#
_entry.id   d4ec7a6a5015b7625b104213d5bd5f01
#
_cell.length_a   1.000
_cell.length_b   1.000
_cell.length_c   1.000
_cell.angle_alpha   90.00
_cell.angle_beta   90.00
_cell.angle_gamma   90.00
#
_symmetry.space_group_name_H-M   'P 1'
#
loop_
_entity.id
_entity.type
_entity.pdbx_description
1 polymer ?
#
loop_
_entity_poly.entity_id
_entity_poly.type
_entity_poly.pdbx_seq_one_letter_code
_entity_poly.pdbx_strand_id
1 'polypeptide(L)'
;MRASELKRIPSLVASKRRVVVIDAWHGLRVALATLSACVLLGACATKPLVPYSTDTPPMILAPATQAGIADERGRFREIYCAVLAARGPGLPDYRPCEDALTRVGTEPAGTGKPIALGQSRRHLVAAVVPGIGYDCFKPWLNPPDTVVTHLRQFGFDATLIDVDALSSSAHNARQIRDAIMAMPEPDGAPRIVLIGYSKGAPDMLEALVAYPEIRSRIAAAVSAAGAIGGSPLANDAEQYQADLLQYVPEATCTSGDDGAVQSLRPATRKMWLAQHPLPGGLRYYSIVTFPQPERISSILKSSYDKLSRVDSRNDSQLIFYDEVMPGSTLLAYVNADHWALAVPVARTHPTIGALFVTQNAYPREALAEAILRFVEEDLAKPPGR
;
A
#
# COMPACT_ATOMS: atom_id res chain seq x y z
N MET A 1 -29.48 -50.21 78.89
CA MET A 1 -30.90 -50.34 79.33
C MET A 1 -31.76 -49.65 78.23
N ARG A 2 -32.70 -50.43 77.67
CA ARG A 2 -33.94 -50.11 76.96
C ARG A 2 -33.79 -49.14 75.71
N ALA A 3 -33.97 -49.60 74.50
CA ALA A 3 -35.07 -50.27 73.77
C ALA A 3 -36.24 -49.35 73.40
N SER A 4 -36.57 -49.49 72.11
CA SER A 4 -37.87 -49.28 71.40
C SER A 4 -38.24 -47.82 71.13
N GLU A 5 -38.77 -47.46 69.96
CA GLU A 5 -39.75 -48.14 69.15
C GLU A 5 -39.81 -47.57 67.73
N LEU A 6 -40.09 -48.42 66.77
CA LEU A 6 -40.52 -48.12 65.40
C LEU A 6 -41.84 -47.37 65.37
N LYS A 7 -41.99 -46.42 64.44
CA LYS A 7 -43.29 -46.22 63.79
C LYS A 7 -43.09 -45.94 62.31
N ARG A 8 -43.65 -46.83 61.50
CA ARG A 8 -43.84 -46.74 60.05
C ARG A 8 -44.94 -45.69 59.75
N ILE A 9 -44.76 -44.89 58.70
CA ILE A 9 -45.82 -44.22 58.00
C ILE A 9 -45.54 -44.30 56.48
N PRO A 10 -46.56 -44.40 55.63
CA PRO A 10 -46.50 -45.09 54.32
C PRO A 10 -46.13 -44.24 53.13
N SER A 11 -45.66 -44.99 52.16
CA SER A 11 -45.48 -44.48 50.75
C SER A 11 -46.80 -44.13 50.14
N LEU A 12 -46.92 -42.94 49.51
CA LEU A 12 -47.73 -42.66 48.34
C LEU A 12 -47.48 -41.21 47.85
N VAL A 13 -47.43 -41.10 46.51
CA VAL A 13 -47.41 -39.88 45.72
C VAL A 13 -46.01 -39.40 45.30
N ALA A 14 -45.42 -40.12 44.37
CA ALA A 14 -44.32 -39.60 43.53
C ALA A 14 -44.48 -40.12 42.09
N SER A 15 -45.53 -39.69 41.36
CA SER A 15 -45.71 -40.12 39.98
C SER A 15 -46.54 -39.17 39.12
N LYS A 16 -46.29 -37.86 39.14
CA LYS A 16 -46.87 -37.00 38.07
C LYS A 16 -46.07 -35.74 37.73
N ARG A 17 -44.94 -35.50 38.38
CA ARG A 17 -44.11 -34.27 38.05
C ARG A 17 -42.90 -34.51 37.15
N ARG A 18 -42.56 -35.77 36.84
CA ARG A 18 -41.34 -36.05 36.02
C ARG A 18 -41.59 -35.97 34.50
N VAL A 19 -42.78 -36.16 34.00
CA VAL A 19 -43.05 -36.19 32.56
C VAL A 19 -43.08 -34.79 31.95
N VAL A 20 -43.65 -33.80 32.66
CA VAL A 20 -43.75 -32.42 32.14
C VAL A 20 -42.40 -31.69 32.08
N VAL A 21 -41.45 -32.05 32.97
CA VAL A 21 -40.11 -31.40 32.98
C VAL A 21 -39.20 -31.93 31.85
N ILE A 22 -39.38 -33.20 31.45
CA ILE A 22 -38.57 -33.80 30.39
C ILE A 22 -38.99 -33.23 29.02
N ASP A 23 -40.26 -32.99 28.78
CA ASP A 23 -40.74 -32.41 27.53
C ASP A 23 -40.35 -30.93 27.40
N ALA A 24 -40.35 -30.14 28.47
CA ALA A 24 -39.91 -28.76 28.49
C ALA A 24 -38.40 -28.63 28.17
N TRP A 25 -37.60 -29.55 28.68
CA TRP A 25 -36.16 -29.58 28.41
C TRP A 25 -35.82 -30.03 26.98
N HIS A 26 -36.60 -30.94 26.39
CA HIS A 26 -36.44 -31.33 25.02
C HIS A 26 -36.83 -30.19 24.07
N GLY A 27 -37.95 -29.51 24.32
CA GLY A 27 -38.36 -28.34 23.55
C GLY A 27 -37.36 -27.19 23.57
N LEU A 28 -36.76 -26.95 24.78
CA LEU A 28 -35.73 -25.90 24.92
C LEU A 28 -34.40 -26.26 24.23
N ARG A 29 -33.99 -27.53 24.25
CA ARG A 29 -32.79 -28.02 23.53
C ARG A 29 -32.97 -27.97 22.01
N VAL A 30 -34.16 -28.32 21.48
CA VAL A 30 -34.46 -28.22 20.05
C VAL A 30 -34.49 -26.75 19.63
N ALA A 31 -35.13 -25.87 20.40
CA ALA A 31 -35.16 -24.44 20.11
C ALA A 31 -33.76 -23.80 20.15
N LEU A 32 -32.91 -24.16 21.12
CA LEU A 32 -31.52 -23.69 21.19
C LEU A 32 -30.66 -24.25 20.05
N ALA A 33 -30.86 -25.50 19.65
CA ALA A 33 -30.16 -26.12 18.53
C ALA A 33 -30.56 -25.49 17.18
N THR A 34 -31.83 -25.17 16.98
CA THR A 34 -32.31 -24.49 15.78
C THR A 34 -31.88 -23.05 15.73
N LEU A 35 -31.86 -22.34 16.87
CA LEU A 35 -31.33 -20.96 16.95
C LEU A 35 -29.84 -20.93 16.66
N SER A 36 -29.04 -21.87 17.21
CA SER A 36 -27.61 -22.01 16.92
C SER A 36 -27.35 -22.35 15.44
N ALA A 37 -28.14 -23.23 14.84
CA ALA A 37 -28.02 -23.55 13.41
C ALA A 37 -28.36 -22.37 12.52
N CYS A 38 -29.37 -21.57 12.84
CA CYS A 38 -29.72 -20.34 12.11
C CYS A 38 -28.63 -19.26 12.25
N VAL A 39 -28.01 -19.12 13.41
CA VAL A 39 -26.89 -18.18 13.61
C VAL A 39 -25.65 -18.63 12.84
N LEU A 40 -25.36 -19.93 12.81
CA LEU A 40 -24.22 -20.48 12.05
C LEU A 40 -24.43 -20.40 10.52
N LEU A 41 -25.66 -20.53 10.03
CA LEU A 41 -25.97 -20.39 8.61
C LEU A 41 -26.03 -18.94 8.15
N GLY A 42 -26.39 -18.00 9.02
CA GLY A 42 -26.34 -16.57 8.73
C GLY A 42 -24.92 -15.96 8.72
N ALA A 43 -23.98 -16.58 9.45
CA ALA A 43 -22.60 -16.12 9.52
C ALA A 43 -21.76 -16.46 8.26
N CYS A 44 -22.26 -17.29 7.35
CA CYS A 44 -21.52 -17.73 6.15
C CYS A 44 -21.90 -16.99 4.85
N ALA A 45 -22.77 -15.99 4.90
CA ALA A 45 -23.07 -15.16 3.72
C ALA A 45 -21.99 -14.11 3.49
N THR A 46 -20.79 -14.56 3.18
CA THR A 46 -19.73 -13.64 2.74
C THR A 46 -20.10 -13.12 1.35
N LYS A 47 -20.03 -11.81 1.17
CA LYS A 47 -20.19 -11.19 -0.14
C LYS A 47 -19.19 -11.85 -1.11
N PRO A 48 -19.63 -12.30 -2.32
CA PRO A 48 -18.72 -12.96 -3.26
C PRO A 48 -17.59 -12.03 -3.68
N LEU A 49 -16.43 -12.61 -4.00
CA LEU A 49 -15.30 -11.88 -4.58
C LEU A 49 -15.64 -11.45 -6.00
N VAL A 50 -15.17 -10.28 -6.39
CA VAL A 50 -15.22 -9.82 -7.78
C VAL A 50 -14.17 -10.60 -8.58
N PRO A 51 -14.49 -11.18 -9.75
CA PRO A 51 -13.50 -11.88 -10.57
C PRO A 51 -12.35 -10.97 -11.01
N TYR A 52 -11.13 -11.49 -10.97
CA TYR A 52 -9.95 -10.77 -11.44
C TYR A 52 -9.96 -10.63 -12.97
N SER A 53 -9.63 -9.45 -13.48
CA SER A 53 -9.50 -9.17 -14.91
C SER A 53 -8.45 -8.08 -15.15
N THR A 54 -7.68 -8.22 -16.22
CA THR A 54 -6.75 -7.20 -16.71
C THR A 54 -7.32 -6.40 -17.88
N ASP A 55 -8.56 -6.70 -18.33
CA ASP A 55 -9.15 -6.11 -19.55
C ASP A 55 -9.69 -4.69 -19.33
N THR A 56 -9.69 -4.19 -18.11
CA THR A 56 -10.19 -2.85 -17.81
C THR A 56 -9.23 -1.80 -18.35
N PRO A 57 -9.67 -0.94 -19.28
CA PRO A 57 -8.84 0.16 -19.76
C PRO A 57 -8.45 1.07 -18.59
N PRO A 58 -7.19 1.59 -18.53
CA PRO A 58 -6.77 2.54 -17.51
C PRO A 58 -7.66 3.77 -17.41
N MET A 59 -8.27 4.14 -18.51
CA MET A 59 -9.16 5.31 -18.69
C MET A 59 -10.49 5.23 -17.93
N ILE A 60 -10.88 4.04 -17.43
CA ILE A 60 -12.10 3.89 -16.60
C ILE A 60 -11.86 4.30 -15.13
N LEU A 61 -10.61 4.58 -14.79
CA LEU A 61 -10.18 4.79 -13.40
C LEU A 61 -10.61 6.09 -12.78
N ALA A 62 -10.96 6.98 -13.60
CA ALA A 62 -11.53 8.23 -13.16
C ALA A 62 -12.37 8.69 -14.34
N PRO A 63 -13.14 9.71 -14.23
CA PRO A 63 -13.36 10.51 -15.42
C PRO A 63 -11.96 11.00 -15.86
N ALA A 64 -11.26 10.16 -16.61
CA ALA A 64 -9.87 10.40 -17.05
C ALA A 64 -9.75 11.70 -17.81
N THR A 65 -10.84 12.12 -18.47
CA THR A 65 -11.01 13.45 -19.05
C THR A 65 -10.98 14.57 -18.00
N GLN A 66 -11.35 14.29 -16.74
CA GLN A 66 -11.26 15.24 -15.62
C GLN A 66 -9.94 15.13 -14.86
N ALA A 67 -9.29 13.95 -14.90
CA ALA A 67 -8.04 13.72 -14.21
C ALA A 67 -6.81 14.12 -15.05
N GLY A 68 -6.95 14.26 -16.37
CA GLY A 68 -5.84 14.64 -17.27
C GLY A 68 -4.67 13.65 -17.23
N ILE A 69 -4.92 12.35 -17.03
CA ILE A 69 -3.88 11.32 -16.91
C ILE A 69 -3.28 11.06 -18.29
N ALA A 70 -1.96 11.26 -18.42
CA ALA A 70 -1.19 10.81 -19.57
C ALA A 70 -0.74 9.36 -19.37
N ASP A 71 -0.67 8.56 -20.45
CA ASP A 71 -0.26 7.16 -20.38
C ASP A 71 1.09 6.96 -21.09
N GLU A 72 2.14 6.82 -20.32
CA GLU A 72 3.52 6.60 -20.78
C GLU A 72 4.04 5.19 -20.41
N ARG A 73 3.13 4.25 -20.15
CA ARG A 73 3.49 2.88 -19.73
C ARG A 73 4.40 2.18 -20.77
N GLY A 74 4.15 2.39 -22.05
CA GLY A 74 4.99 1.81 -23.09
C GLY A 74 6.43 2.31 -23.04
N ARG A 75 6.64 3.62 -22.91
CA ARG A 75 8.01 4.17 -22.78
C ARG A 75 8.66 3.77 -21.46
N PHE A 76 7.93 3.79 -20.36
CA PHE A 76 8.48 3.34 -19.07
C PHE A 76 8.88 1.87 -19.10
N ARG A 77 8.07 1.01 -19.71
CA ARG A 77 8.40 -0.42 -19.90
C ARG A 77 9.69 -0.61 -20.71
N GLU A 78 9.88 0.14 -21.80
CA GLU A 78 11.13 0.11 -22.56
C GLU A 78 12.34 0.40 -21.65
N ILE A 79 12.27 1.47 -20.86
CA ILE A 79 13.35 1.87 -19.94
C ILE A 79 13.58 0.81 -18.87
N TYR A 80 12.52 0.34 -18.21
CA TYR A 80 12.61 -0.65 -17.15
C TYR A 80 13.17 -1.99 -17.64
N CYS A 81 12.68 -2.48 -18.80
CA CYS A 81 13.19 -3.70 -19.41
C CYS A 81 14.67 -3.58 -19.79
N ALA A 82 15.09 -2.42 -20.29
CA ALA A 82 16.50 -2.18 -20.61
C ALA A 82 17.39 -2.15 -19.37
N VAL A 83 16.93 -1.54 -18.27
CA VAL A 83 17.61 -1.57 -16.98
C VAL A 83 17.73 -3.01 -16.48
N LEU A 84 16.64 -3.77 -16.48
CA LEU A 84 16.66 -5.17 -16.07
C LEU A 84 17.59 -6.04 -16.94
N ALA A 85 17.59 -5.84 -18.25
CA ALA A 85 18.48 -6.57 -19.15
C ALA A 85 19.96 -6.26 -18.87
N ALA A 86 20.27 -5.01 -18.57
CA ALA A 86 21.64 -4.57 -18.34
C ALA A 86 22.17 -4.87 -16.93
N ARG A 87 21.31 -4.87 -15.91
CA ARG A 87 21.66 -4.95 -14.48
C ARG A 87 21.15 -6.23 -13.81
N GLY A 88 20.02 -6.74 -14.30
CA GLY A 88 19.20 -7.74 -13.64
C GLY A 88 19.93 -8.95 -13.07
N PRO A 89 20.82 -9.61 -13.82
CA PRO A 89 21.53 -10.79 -13.31
C PRO A 89 22.38 -10.55 -12.05
N GLY A 90 22.79 -9.28 -11.82
CA GLY A 90 23.56 -8.88 -10.63
C GLY A 90 22.71 -8.26 -9.51
N LEU A 91 21.40 -8.07 -9.72
CA LEU A 91 20.51 -7.43 -8.74
C LEU A 91 19.81 -8.47 -7.87
N PRO A 92 19.57 -8.17 -6.60
CA PRO A 92 18.70 -8.98 -5.75
C PRO A 92 17.28 -9.06 -6.33
N ASP A 93 16.59 -10.17 -6.05
CA ASP A 93 15.18 -10.37 -6.40
C ASP A 93 14.85 -10.17 -7.88
N TYR A 94 15.76 -10.52 -8.77
CA TYR A 94 15.57 -10.40 -10.21
C TYR A 94 14.28 -11.09 -10.68
N ARG A 95 13.56 -10.42 -11.56
CA ARG A 95 12.44 -10.97 -12.32
C ARG A 95 12.58 -10.56 -13.79
N PRO A 96 12.17 -11.41 -14.75
CA PRO A 96 11.99 -10.98 -16.13
C PRO A 96 11.04 -9.78 -16.23
N CYS A 97 11.29 -8.90 -17.19
CA CYS A 97 10.49 -7.67 -17.33
C CYS A 97 8.99 -7.95 -17.48
N GLU A 98 8.63 -8.98 -18.23
CA GLU A 98 7.22 -9.36 -18.45
C GLU A 98 6.54 -9.88 -17.18
N ASP A 99 7.30 -10.42 -16.23
CA ASP A 99 6.80 -10.85 -14.93
C ASP A 99 6.75 -9.71 -13.90
N ALA A 100 7.58 -8.69 -14.09
CA ALA A 100 7.69 -7.58 -13.14
C ALA A 100 6.62 -6.51 -13.35
N LEU A 101 6.09 -6.38 -14.56
CA LEU A 101 5.04 -5.40 -14.91
C LEU A 101 3.80 -6.09 -15.45
N THR A 102 2.63 -5.75 -14.90
CA THR A 102 1.33 -6.20 -15.39
C THR A 102 0.91 -5.39 -16.61
N ARG A 103 0.38 -6.04 -17.65
CA ARG A 103 -0.30 -5.38 -18.75
C ARG A 103 -1.78 -5.24 -18.40
N VAL A 104 -2.29 -4.02 -18.42
CA VAL A 104 -3.70 -3.72 -18.13
C VAL A 104 -4.30 -2.99 -19.33
N GLY A 105 -5.35 -3.56 -19.90
CA GLY A 105 -6.00 -3.03 -21.10
C GLY A 105 -5.02 -2.87 -22.26
N THR A 106 -5.30 -1.92 -23.16
CA THR A 106 -4.37 -1.55 -24.24
C THR A 106 -3.28 -0.65 -23.68
N GLU A 107 -2.05 -1.15 -23.64
CA GLU A 107 -0.87 -0.36 -23.27
C GLU A 107 -0.36 0.38 -24.51
N PRO A 108 -0.02 1.69 -24.42
CA PRO A 108 0.58 2.41 -25.52
C PRO A 108 1.86 1.73 -26.00
N ALA A 109 2.13 1.83 -27.28
CA ALA A 109 3.43 1.37 -27.80
C ALA A 109 4.58 2.19 -27.19
N GLY A 110 5.73 1.56 -27.03
CA GLY A 110 6.94 2.27 -26.70
C GLY A 110 7.39 3.22 -27.81
N THR A 111 8.31 4.10 -27.49
CA THR A 111 8.79 5.12 -28.46
C THR A 111 9.86 4.59 -29.41
N GLY A 112 10.48 3.45 -29.11
CA GLY A 112 11.64 2.90 -29.82
C GLY A 112 12.91 3.76 -29.71
N LYS A 113 12.89 4.84 -28.91
CA LYS A 113 14.06 5.70 -28.73
C LYS A 113 15.15 4.96 -27.95
N PRO A 114 16.44 5.17 -28.29
CA PRO A 114 17.55 4.64 -27.50
C PRO A 114 17.44 5.03 -26.04
N ILE A 115 17.82 4.11 -25.14
CA ILE A 115 17.77 4.32 -23.70
C ILE A 115 19.19 4.61 -23.20
N ALA A 116 19.37 5.75 -22.55
CA ALA A 116 20.64 6.13 -21.95
C ALA A 116 20.81 5.41 -20.60
N LEU A 117 21.65 4.37 -20.56
CA LEU A 117 21.97 3.62 -19.34
C LEU A 117 23.28 4.06 -18.65
N GLY A 118 23.90 5.15 -19.12
CA GLY A 118 25.11 5.72 -18.52
C GLY A 118 24.83 6.54 -17.26
N GLN A 119 25.80 7.40 -16.91
CA GLN A 119 25.69 8.29 -15.77
C GLN A 119 24.58 9.32 -15.95
N SER A 120 23.87 9.62 -14.85
CA SER A 120 22.89 10.72 -14.81
C SER A 120 23.55 12.04 -15.15
N ARG A 121 22.86 12.86 -15.94
CA ARG A 121 23.31 14.22 -16.27
C ARG A 121 22.76 15.27 -15.31
N ARG A 122 21.67 14.94 -14.62
CA ARG A 122 20.96 15.84 -13.70
C ARG A 122 21.28 15.55 -12.24
N HIS A 123 21.91 14.42 -11.95
CA HIS A 123 22.18 13.96 -10.58
C HIS A 123 20.93 14.03 -9.70
N LEU A 124 19.83 13.44 -10.19
CA LEU A 124 18.57 13.42 -9.45
C LEU A 124 18.69 12.66 -8.15
N VAL A 125 17.98 13.15 -7.15
CA VAL A 125 17.92 12.57 -5.80
C VAL A 125 16.50 12.12 -5.52
N ALA A 126 16.28 10.82 -5.33
CA ALA A 126 15.00 10.29 -4.87
C ALA A 126 14.84 10.56 -3.36
N ALA A 127 13.96 11.48 -3.00
CA ALA A 127 13.58 11.72 -1.60
C ALA A 127 12.28 10.95 -1.32
N VAL A 128 12.38 9.87 -0.54
CA VAL A 128 11.27 8.93 -0.33
C VAL A 128 10.54 9.23 0.97
N VAL A 129 9.24 9.44 0.88
CA VAL A 129 8.32 9.53 2.03
C VAL A 129 7.69 8.17 2.24
N PRO A 130 7.94 7.49 3.37
CA PRO A 130 7.49 6.13 3.61
C PRO A 130 5.99 6.01 3.90
N GLY A 131 5.49 4.77 3.93
CA GLY A 131 4.11 4.45 4.28
C GLY A 131 3.84 4.42 5.79
N ILE A 132 2.57 4.14 6.12
CA ILE A 132 2.12 4.01 7.52
C ILE A 132 2.95 2.95 8.28
N GLY A 133 3.32 3.24 9.51
CA GLY A 133 4.03 2.32 10.41
C GLY A 133 5.48 2.04 10.05
N TYR A 134 6.05 2.69 9.03
CA TYR A 134 7.42 2.43 8.60
C TYR A 134 8.45 2.62 9.72
N ASP A 135 8.34 3.70 10.47
CA ASP A 135 9.22 4.01 11.60
C ASP A 135 9.13 2.97 12.73
N CYS A 136 7.97 2.31 12.90
CA CYS A 136 7.81 1.20 13.85
C CYS A 136 8.67 -0.01 13.46
N PHE A 137 8.85 -0.26 12.18
CA PHE A 137 9.59 -1.39 11.65
C PHE A 137 10.99 -1.03 11.14
N LYS A 138 11.38 0.24 11.21
CA LYS A 138 12.67 0.73 10.70
C LYS A 138 13.87 -0.12 11.14
N PRO A 139 14.00 -0.58 12.40
CA PRO A 139 15.09 -1.45 12.81
C PRO A 139 15.10 -2.81 12.10
N TRP A 140 13.91 -3.31 11.73
CA TRP A 140 13.74 -4.59 11.04
C TRP A 140 13.93 -4.49 9.54
N LEU A 141 13.73 -3.29 8.97
CA LEU A 141 13.75 -3.03 7.55
C LEU A 141 15.11 -2.52 7.05
N ASN A 142 16.06 -2.32 7.94
CA ASN A 142 17.36 -1.73 7.65
C ASN A 142 18.32 -2.76 7.01
N PRO A 143 18.11 -3.14 5.71
CA PRO A 143 19.13 -3.83 4.97
C PRO A 143 20.25 -2.85 4.67
N PRO A 144 21.46 -3.30 4.34
CA PRO A 144 22.39 -2.43 3.65
C PRO A 144 21.62 -1.82 2.48
N ASP A 145 21.66 -0.48 2.36
CA ASP A 145 20.85 0.30 1.44
C ASP A 145 21.25 -0.01 -0.01
N THR A 146 20.74 -1.15 -0.51
CA THR A 146 21.09 -1.68 -1.81
C THR A 146 20.58 -0.79 -2.93
N VAL A 147 19.44 -0.11 -2.71
CA VAL A 147 18.85 0.83 -3.68
C VAL A 147 19.73 2.07 -3.80
N VAL A 148 20.13 2.70 -2.67
CA VAL A 148 21.03 3.88 -2.70
C VAL A 148 22.36 3.53 -3.32
N THR A 149 22.96 2.40 -2.89
CA THR A 149 24.25 1.94 -3.44
C THR A 149 24.17 1.70 -4.94
N HIS A 150 23.08 1.09 -5.41
CA HIS A 150 22.83 0.88 -6.83
C HIS A 150 22.70 2.20 -7.59
N LEU A 151 21.87 3.11 -7.11
CA LEU A 151 21.61 4.39 -7.77
C LEU A 151 22.87 5.25 -7.88
N ARG A 152 23.72 5.28 -6.85
CA ARG A 152 24.97 6.03 -6.84
C ARG A 152 25.95 5.57 -7.92
N GLN A 153 25.93 4.29 -8.30
CA GLN A 153 26.78 3.79 -9.41
C GLN A 153 26.46 4.47 -10.75
N PHE A 154 25.24 5.04 -10.86
CA PHE A 154 24.79 5.67 -12.10
C PHE A 154 24.57 7.19 -11.97
N GLY A 155 25.14 7.81 -10.92
CA GLY A 155 25.08 9.26 -10.71
C GLY A 155 23.74 9.77 -10.21
N PHE A 156 22.86 8.89 -9.72
CA PHE A 156 21.67 9.22 -8.93
C PHE A 156 21.99 9.13 -7.44
N ASP A 157 21.08 9.60 -6.60
CA ASP A 157 21.11 9.35 -5.16
C ASP A 157 19.70 9.09 -4.64
N ALA A 158 19.60 8.60 -3.40
CA ALA A 158 18.33 8.49 -2.72
C ALA A 158 18.50 8.75 -1.22
N THR A 159 17.44 9.26 -0.62
CA THR A 159 17.35 9.48 0.83
C THR A 159 15.92 9.20 1.30
N LEU A 160 15.81 8.76 2.54
CA LEU A 160 14.51 8.62 3.21
C LEU A 160 14.19 9.92 3.96
N ILE A 161 12.97 10.39 3.83
CA ILE A 161 12.44 11.47 4.67
C ILE A 161 11.79 10.83 5.89
N ASP A 162 12.35 11.08 7.07
CA ASP A 162 11.76 10.62 8.32
C ASP A 162 10.48 11.40 8.61
N VAL A 163 9.38 10.68 8.83
CA VAL A 163 8.07 11.21 9.23
C VAL A 163 7.46 10.32 10.32
N ASP A 164 6.60 10.89 11.13
CA ASP A 164 5.83 10.13 12.13
C ASP A 164 4.76 9.31 11.43
N ALA A 165 5.07 8.08 11.06
CA ALA A 165 4.26 7.29 10.14
C ALA A 165 2.87 6.90 10.69
N LEU A 166 2.59 7.12 11.99
CA LEU A 166 1.27 6.97 12.62
C LEU A 166 0.49 8.29 12.72
N SER A 167 1.07 9.41 12.25
CA SER A 167 0.44 10.74 12.28
C SER A 167 -0.37 11.06 11.03
N SER A 168 -1.14 12.15 11.10
CA SER A 168 -1.91 12.67 9.97
C SER A 168 -1.02 13.14 8.83
N SER A 169 -1.60 13.25 7.61
CA SER A 169 -0.88 13.82 6.47
C SER A 169 -0.50 15.28 6.68
N ALA A 170 -1.33 16.06 7.38
CA ALA A 170 -1.03 17.47 7.71
C ALA A 170 0.17 17.59 8.69
N HIS A 171 0.28 16.66 9.64
CA HIS A 171 1.44 16.61 10.53
C HIS A 171 2.71 16.28 9.74
N ASN A 172 2.69 15.21 8.96
CA ASN A 172 3.84 14.75 8.19
C ASN A 172 4.26 15.74 7.10
N ALA A 173 3.33 16.50 6.55
CA ALA A 173 3.63 17.55 5.57
C ALA A 173 4.62 18.60 6.10
N ARG A 174 4.56 18.95 7.40
CA ARG A 174 5.53 19.86 8.04
C ARG A 174 6.93 19.23 8.09
N GLN A 175 7.00 17.96 8.49
CA GLN A 175 8.28 17.23 8.56
C GLN A 175 8.89 17.08 7.17
N ILE A 176 8.08 16.80 6.13
CA ILE A 176 8.54 16.75 4.74
C ILE A 176 9.11 18.11 4.30
N ARG A 177 8.37 19.20 4.57
CA ARG A 177 8.88 20.57 4.30
C ARG A 177 10.23 20.81 4.96
N ASP A 178 10.34 20.53 6.23
CA ASP A 178 11.55 20.81 7.01
C ASP A 178 12.73 19.96 6.50
N ALA A 179 12.49 18.69 6.18
CA ALA A 179 13.51 17.81 5.60
C ALA A 179 13.98 18.32 4.23
N ILE A 180 13.06 18.71 3.33
CA ILE A 180 13.42 19.26 2.02
C ILE A 180 14.18 20.57 2.14
N MET A 181 13.77 21.45 3.06
CA MET A 181 14.44 22.73 3.28
C MET A 181 15.84 22.57 3.89
N ALA A 182 16.07 21.51 4.66
CA ALA A 182 17.37 21.16 5.21
C ALA A 182 18.34 20.54 4.19
N MET A 183 17.85 20.03 3.06
CA MET A 183 18.72 19.51 2.00
C MET A 183 19.53 20.66 1.37
N PRO A 184 20.73 20.37 0.86
CA PRO A 184 21.52 21.38 0.13
C PRO A 184 20.73 21.99 -1.03
N GLU A 185 20.82 23.30 -1.18
CA GLU A 185 20.20 23.97 -2.32
C GLU A 185 20.92 23.58 -3.61
N PRO A 186 20.19 23.19 -4.66
CA PRO A 186 20.84 22.80 -5.89
C PRO A 186 21.42 24.01 -6.62
N ASP A 187 22.67 23.90 -7.08
CA ASP A 187 23.25 24.85 -8.01
C ASP A 187 22.55 24.70 -9.37
N GLY A 188 21.54 25.51 -9.64
CA GLY A 188 20.80 25.50 -10.91
C GLY A 188 19.42 24.82 -10.84
N ALA A 189 19.16 23.83 -11.71
CA ALA A 189 17.84 23.21 -11.82
C ALA A 189 17.49 22.32 -10.61
N PRO A 190 16.20 22.19 -10.22
CA PRO A 190 15.75 21.29 -9.18
C PRO A 190 16.19 19.84 -9.43
N ARG A 191 16.60 19.13 -8.38
CA ARG A 191 17.09 17.74 -8.48
C ARG A 191 16.33 16.75 -7.64
N ILE A 192 15.44 17.19 -6.74
CA ILE A 192 14.68 16.31 -5.85
C ILE A 192 13.52 15.71 -6.63
N VAL A 193 13.51 14.39 -6.73
CA VAL A 193 12.33 13.61 -7.12
C VAL A 193 11.68 13.13 -5.83
N LEU A 194 10.58 13.78 -5.46
CA LEU A 194 9.86 13.46 -4.23
C LEU A 194 8.95 12.26 -4.48
N ILE A 195 9.20 11.15 -3.79
CA ILE A 195 8.49 9.88 -3.99
C ILE A 195 7.69 9.55 -2.75
N GLY A 196 6.36 9.54 -2.87
CA GLY A 196 5.47 9.09 -1.81
C GLY A 196 5.08 7.63 -1.99
N TYR A 197 5.44 6.77 -1.03
CA TYR A 197 5.00 5.39 -1.00
C TYR A 197 3.82 5.22 -0.05
N SER A 198 2.76 4.51 -0.49
CA SER A 198 1.59 4.21 0.35
C SER A 198 1.00 5.50 0.96
N LYS A 199 0.88 5.58 2.30
CA LYS A 199 0.50 6.80 3.03
C LYS A 199 1.43 7.98 2.75
N GLY A 200 2.70 7.75 2.46
CA GLY A 200 3.63 8.82 2.10
C GLY A 200 3.22 9.62 0.85
N ALA A 201 2.38 9.08 -0.03
CA ALA A 201 1.89 9.82 -1.19
C ALA A 201 0.89 10.92 -0.80
N PRO A 202 -0.19 10.68 -0.03
CA PRO A 202 -1.01 11.77 0.50
C PRO A 202 -0.21 12.76 1.37
N ASP A 203 0.76 12.30 2.17
CA ASP A 203 1.61 13.18 2.98
C ASP A 203 2.46 14.13 2.09
N MET A 204 3.03 13.58 1.02
CA MET A 204 3.73 14.34 -0.01
C MET A 204 2.83 15.38 -0.70
N LEU A 205 1.62 15.00 -1.09
CA LEU A 205 0.68 15.92 -1.73
C LEU A 205 0.26 17.05 -0.78
N GLU A 206 0.00 16.72 0.49
CA GLU A 206 -0.26 17.73 1.51
C GLU A 206 0.90 18.73 1.62
N ALA A 207 2.14 18.24 1.67
CA ALA A 207 3.32 19.11 1.72
C ALA A 207 3.45 20.01 0.49
N LEU A 208 3.23 19.49 -0.71
CA LEU A 208 3.30 20.25 -1.95
C LEU A 208 2.22 21.33 -2.05
N VAL A 209 1.04 21.08 -1.48
CA VAL A 209 -0.06 22.07 -1.46
C VAL A 209 0.15 23.10 -0.38
N ALA A 210 0.44 22.68 0.85
CA ALA A 210 0.51 23.55 2.02
C ALA A 210 1.77 24.43 2.05
N TYR A 211 2.89 23.97 1.45
CA TYR A 211 4.20 24.63 1.56
C TYR A 211 4.79 24.99 0.18
N PRO A 212 4.36 26.10 -0.42
CA PRO A 212 4.85 26.53 -1.75
C PRO A 212 6.36 26.68 -1.87
N GLU A 213 7.04 27.02 -0.77
CA GLU A 213 8.48 27.26 -0.72
C GLU A 213 9.33 26.06 -1.09
N ILE A 214 8.84 24.81 -0.88
CA ILE A 214 9.59 23.62 -1.25
C ILE A 214 9.57 23.34 -2.75
N ARG A 215 8.59 23.88 -3.49
CA ARG A 215 8.32 23.50 -4.89
C ARG A 215 9.48 23.82 -5.82
N SER A 216 10.20 24.90 -5.53
CA SER A 216 11.39 25.30 -6.32
C SER A 216 12.54 24.29 -6.25
N ARG A 217 12.55 23.41 -5.24
CA ARG A 217 13.56 22.36 -5.05
C ARG A 217 13.16 21.03 -5.68
N ILE A 218 11.87 20.89 -6.04
CA ILE A 218 11.30 19.63 -6.52
C ILE A 218 11.31 19.60 -8.05
N ALA A 219 12.01 18.63 -8.62
CA ALA A 219 12.02 18.37 -10.05
C ALA A 219 10.75 17.61 -10.52
N ALA A 220 10.27 16.69 -9.67
CA ALA A 220 9.10 15.88 -9.95
C ALA A 220 8.53 15.26 -8.66
N ALA A 221 7.25 14.89 -8.69
CA ALA A 221 6.58 14.13 -7.64
C ALA A 221 6.08 12.78 -8.19
N VAL A 222 6.37 11.69 -7.48
CA VAL A 222 6.01 10.32 -7.88
C VAL A 222 5.16 9.68 -6.79
N SER A 223 4.00 9.15 -7.14
CA SER A 223 3.23 8.23 -6.29
C SER A 223 3.66 6.81 -6.61
N ALA A 224 4.14 6.08 -5.64
CA ALA A 224 4.48 4.66 -5.74
C ALA A 224 3.57 3.85 -4.83
N ALA A 225 2.63 3.08 -5.37
CA ALA A 225 1.58 2.40 -4.61
C ALA A 225 0.90 3.37 -3.61
N GLY A 226 0.66 4.61 -4.03
CA GLY A 226 0.25 5.68 -3.13
C GLY A 226 -1.23 5.68 -2.83
N ALA A 227 -1.61 5.90 -1.58
CA ALA A 227 -3.00 5.96 -1.12
C ALA A 227 -3.68 7.29 -1.53
N ILE A 228 -3.64 7.63 -2.82
CA ILE A 228 -4.14 8.90 -3.36
C ILE A 228 -5.64 9.05 -3.11
N GLY A 229 -6.44 8.04 -3.49
CA GLY A 229 -7.89 7.97 -3.24
C GLY A 229 -8.25 7.36 -1.89
N GLY A 230 -7.25 6.96 -1.10
CA GLY A 230 -7.42 6.27 0.17
C GLY A 230 -7.53 4.75 0.04
N SER A 231 -7.79 4.10 1.17
CA SER A 231 -7.99 2.65 1.23
C SER A 231 -9.35 2.32 1.84
N PRO A 232 -10.18 1.47 1.22
CA PRO A 232 -11.40 0.97 1.85
C PRO A 232 -11.16 0.28 3.20
N LEU A 233 -9.95 -0.28 3.43
CA LEU A 233 -9.59 -0.88 4.71
C LEU A 233 -9.61 0.13 5.87
N ALA A 234 -9.29 1.39 5.59
CA ALA A 234 -9.30 2.46 6.59
C ALA A 234 -10.71 2.86 7.08
N ASN A 235 -11.77 2.42 6.40
CA ASN A 235 -13.14 2.64 6.88
C ASN A 235 -13.47 1.77 8.09
N ASP A 236 -12.89 0.57 8.15
CA ASP A 236 -13.15 -0.42 9.19
C ASP A 236 -12.03 -0.47 10.23
N ALA A 237 -10.95 0.28 10.01
CA ALA A 237 -9.84 0.38 10.96
C ALA A 237 -10.07 1.55 11.93
N GLU A 238 -9.69 1.31 13.18
CA GLU A 238 -9.63 2.35 14.20
C GLU A 238 -8.18 2.76 14.44
N GLN A 239 -7.94 4.02 14.81
CA GLN A 239 -6.59 4.54 15.00
C GLN A 239 -5.79 3.70 16.01
N TYR A 240 -6.43 3.27 17.12
CA TYR A 240 -5.76 2.43 18.13
C TYR A 240 -5.16 1.14 17.56
N GLN A 241 -5.70 0.61 16.46
CA GLN A 241 -5.14 -0.58 15.81
C GLN A 241 -3.81 -0.27 15.12
N ALA A 242 -3.67 0.93 14.55
CA ALA A 242 -2.39 1.42 14.04
C ALA A 242 -1.43 1.71 15.19
N ASP A 243 -1.93 2.28 16.29
CA ASP A 243 -1.10 2.62 17.45
C ASP A 243 -0.53 1.37 18.15
N LEU A 244 -1.17 0.20 17.99
CA LEU A 244 -0.62 -1.06 18.50
C LEU A 244 0.74 -1.41 17.89
N LEU A 245 1.08 -0.84 16.72
CA LEU A 245 2.38 -1.06 16.07
C LEU A 245 3.55 -0.55 16.93
N GLN A 246 3.35 0.47 17.78
CA GLN A 246 4.37 0.97 18.69
C GLN A 246 4.83 -0.08 19.74
N TYR A 247 4.03 -1.11 19.97
CA TYR A 247 4.34 -2.18 20.91
C TYR A 247 4.99 -3.41 20.24
N VAL A 248 5.24 -3.36 18.94
CA VAL A 248 6.05 -4.40 18.27
C VAL A 248 7.46 -4.36 18.87
N PRO A 249 8.09 -5.53 19.15
CA PRO A 249 9.44 -5.55 19.68
C PRO A 249 10.39 -4.68 18.86
N GLU A 250 11.19 -3.85 19.54
CA GLU A 250 12.14 -2.90 18.94
C GLU A 250 11.51 -1.75 18.15
N ALA A 251 10.18 -1.58 18.17
CA ALA A 251 9.54 -0.45 17.52
C ALA A 251 10.09 0.89 18.04
N THR A 252 10.32 1.83 17.12
CA THR A 252 10.83 3.17 17.44
C THR A 252 9.80 4.28 17.21
N CYS A 253 8.59 3.90 16.77
CA CYS A 253 7.52 4.84 16.49
C CYS A 253 6.72 5.25 17.74
N THR A 254 6.01 6.36 17.59
CA THR A 254 5.03 6.88 18.56
C THR A 254 3.66 6.94 17.91
N SER A 255 2.58 7.06 18.72
CA SER A 255 1.19 7.21 18.23
C SER A 255 0.98 8.48 17.39
N GLY A 256 1.85 9.48 17.52
CA GLY A 256 1.75 10.73 16.78
C GLY A 256 0.55 11.59 17.19
N ASP A 257 -0.18 12.14 16.20
CA ASP A 257 -1.38 12.98 16.41
C ASP A 257 -2.70 12.22 16.16
N ASP A 258 -2.68 10.90 16.21
CA ASP A 258 -3.84 10.02 16.02
C ASP A 258 -4.57 10.17 14.66
N GLY A 259 -3.91 10.72 13.65
CA GLY A 259 -4.53 11.08 12.37
C GLY A 259 -4.23 10.15 11.19
N ALA A 260 -3.41 9.11 11.37
CA ALA A 260 -2.94 8.28 10.26
C ALA A 260 -4.08 7.55 9.54
N VAL A 261 -4.93 6.83 10.28
CA VAL A 261 -6.05 6.05 9.71
C VAL A 261 -7.07 7.00 9.06
N GLN A 262 -7.40 8.11 9.71
CA GLN A 262 -8.32 9.12 9.18
C GLN A 262 -7.80 9.70 7.85
N SER A 263 -6.51 9.93 7.73
CA SER A 263 -5.86 10.44 6.50
C SER A 263 -5.98 9.46 5.32
N LEU A 264 -6.20 8.17 5.59
CA LEU A 264 -6.31 7.11 4.57
C LEU A 264 -7.76 6.77 4.19
N ARG A 265 -8.77 7.31 4.88
CA ARG A 265 -10.17 7.02 4.54
C ARG A 265 -10.54 7.59 3.17
N PRO A 266 -11.20 6.80 2.28
CA PRO A 266 -11.54 7.25 0.93
C PRO A 266 -12.36 8.55 0.90
N ALA A 267 -13.29 8.74 1.83
CA ALA A 267 -14.08 9.98 1.92
C ALA A 267 -13.18 11.19 2.23
N THR A 268 -12.22 11.04 3.15
CA THR A 268 -11.25 12.09 3.49
C THR A 268 -10.39 12.44 2.28
N ARG A 269 -9.85 11.43 1.58
CA ARG A 269 -8.98 11.64 0.43
C ARG A 269 -9.70 12.29 -0.74
N LYS A 270 -10.90 11.79 -1.09
CA LYS A 270 -11.70 12.34 -2.19
C LYS A 270 -12.11 13.79 -1.92
N MET A 271 -12.48 14.11 -0.68
CA MET A 271 -12.80 15.48 -0.28
C MET A 271 -11.57 16.38 -0.36
N TRP A 272 -10.43 15.90 0.14
CA TRP A 272 -9.17 16.64 0.08
C TRP A 272 -8.76 16.95 -1.37
N LEU A 273 -8.78 15.95 -2.26
CA LEU A 273 -8.45 16.12 -3.68
C LEU A 273 -9.39 17.10 -4.40
N ALA A 274 -10.67 17.10 -4.04
CA ALA A 274 -11.64 18.02 -4.61
C ALA A 274 -11.41 19.50 -4.18
N GLN A 275 -10.85 19.70 -2.99
CA GLN A 275 -10.61 21.04 -2.43
C GLN A 275 -9.22 21.58 -2.68
N HIS A 276 -8.25 20.71 -3.03
CA HIS A 276 -6.85 21.07 -3.14
C HIS A 276 -6.30 20.65 -4.53
N PRO A 277 -6.47 21.49 -5.55
CA PRO A 277 -5.86 21.24 -6.84
C PRO A 277 -4.34 21.16 -6.70
N LEU A 278 -3.74 20.17 -7.36
CA LEU A 278 -2.30 19.99 -7.29
C LEU A 278 -1.59 21.19 -7.92
N PRO A 279 -0.46 21.64 -7.33
CA PRO A 279 0.30 22.79 -7.85
C PRO A 279 0.72 22.61 -9.30
N GLY A 280 0.43 23.59 -10.15
CA GLY A 280 0.92 23.63 -11.51
C GLY A 280 2.44 23.83 -11.58
N GLY A 281 3.04 23.50 -12.74
CA GLY A 281 4.48 23.66 -12.97
C GLY A 281 5.35 22.52 -12.45
N LEU A 282 4.79 21.58 -11.68
CA LEU A 282 5.45 20.34 -11.29
C LEU A 282 5.02 19.18 -12.20
N ARG A 283 5.91 18.23 -12.39
CA ARG A 283 5.60 16.97 -13.09
C ARG A 283 5.18 15.91 -12.07
N TYR A 284 4.07 15.24 -12.34
CA TYR A 284 3.50 14.21 -11.47
C TYR A 284 3.48 12.87 -12.19
N TYR A 285 3.89 11.81 -11.49
CA TYR A 285 3.93 10.46 -12.03
C TYR A 285 3.29 9.47 -11.07
N SER A 286 2.62 8.46 -11.62
CA SER A 286 2.03 7.36 -10.85
C SER A 286 2.62 6.02 -11.26
N ILE A 287 3.11 5.28 -10.27
CA ILE A 287 3.45 3.85 -10.32
C ILE A 287 2.40 3.13 -9.49
N VAL A 288 1.62 2.32 -10.13
CA VAL A 288 0.47 1.61 -9.54
C VAL A 288 0.84 0.15 -9.32
N THR A 289 0.49 -0.41 -8.17
CA THR A 289 0.61 -1.83 -7.94
C THR A 289 -0.61 -2.57 -8.46
N PHE A 290 -0.37 -3.58 -9.28
CA PHE A 290 -1.43 -4.39 -9.90
C PHE A 290 -0.95 -5.84 -9.98
N PRO A 291 -0.83 -6.52 -8.83
CA PRO A 291 -0.34 -7.90 -8.80
C PRO A 291 -1.35 -8.86 -9.42
N GLN A 292 -0.83 -9.90 -10.03
CA GLN A 292 -1.61 -11.11 -10.22
C GLN A 292 -1.92 -11.73 -8.85
N PRO A 293 -3.07 -12.41 -8.65
CA PRO A 293 -3.48 -12.95 -7.34
C PRO A 293 -2.44 -13.86 -6.68
N GLU A 294 -1.64 -14.59 -7.49
CA GLU A 294 -0.58 -15.47 -7.02
C GLU A 294 0.63 -14.70 -6.45
N ARG A 295 0.73 -13.41 -6.77
CA ARG A 295 1.82 -12.53 -6.30
C ARG A 295 1.49 -11.85 -4.97
N ILE A 296 0.39 -12.22 -4.33
CA ILE A 296 0.03 -11.74 -2.99
C ILE A 296 0.67 -12.62 -1.94
N SER A 297 1.47 -12.02 -1.07
CA SER A 297 2.11 -12.68 0.08
C SER A 297 1.06 -13.25 1.03
N SER A 298 1.38 -14.38 1.67
CA SER A 298 0.44 -15.13 2.51
C SER A 298 -0.18 -14.28 3.63
N ILE A 299 0.59 -13.41 4.28
CA ILE A 299 0.10 -12.51 5.33
C ILE A 299 -0.90 -11.46 4.81
N LEU A 300 -0.81 -11.11 3.53
CA LEU A 300 -1.64 -10.09 2.90
C LEU A 300 -2.91 -10.63 2.24
N LYS A 301 -3.09 -11.95 2.19
CA LYS A 301 -4.26 -12.56 1.52
C LYS A 301 -5.59 -12.16 2.14
N SER A 302 -5.66 -12.04 3.46
CA SER A 302 -6.89 -11.65 4.15
C SER A 302 -7.37 -10.25 3.74
N SER A 303 -6.45 -9.28 3.66
CA SER A 303 -6.77 -7.92 3.21
C SER A 303 -7.04 -7.88 1.70
N TYR A 304 -6.30 -8.65 0.89
CA TYR A 304 -6.57 -8.82 -0.54
C TYR A 304 -8.00 -9.34 -0.77
N ASP A 305 -8.42 -10.40 -0.08
CA ASP A 305 -9.77 -10.97 -0.18
C ASP A 305 -10.85 -9.99 0.27
N LYS A 306 -10.56 -9.20 1.31
CA LYS A 306 -11.47 -8.16 1.79
C LYS A 306 -11.69 -7.09 0.72
N LEU A 307 -10.62 -6.57 0.12
CA LEU A 307 -10.68 -5.58 -0.96
C LEU A 307 -11.29 -6.17 -2.23
N SER A 308 -11.06 -7.44 -2.53
CA SER A 308 -11.61 -8.13 -3.71
C SER A 308 -13.14 -8.28 -3.70
N ARG A 309 -13.79 -7.91 -2.60
CA ARG A 309 -15.25 -7.75 -2.56
C ARG A 309 -15.71 -6.40 -3.12
N VAL A 310 -14.81 -5.48 -3.32
CA VAL A 310 -15.02 -4.19 -3.97
C VAL A 310 -14.46 -4.24 -5.38
N ASP A 311 -13.16 -4.55 -5.51
CA ASP A 311 -12.48 -4.78 -6.78
C ASP A 311 -11.31 -5.77 -6.57
N SER A 312 -11.25 -6.82 -7.38
CA SER A 312 -10.19 -7.83 -7.29
C SER A 312 -8.82 -7.31 -7.79
N ARG A 313 -8.81 -6.17 -8.44
CA ARG A 313 -7.60 -5.50 -8.89
C ARG A 313 -7.06 -4.60 -7.78
N ASN A 314 -6.45 -5.22 -6.78
CA ASN A 314 -5.90 -4.55 -5.62
C ASN A 314 -4.56 -5.19 -5.22
N ASP A 315 -3.76 -4.44 -4.51
CA ASP A 315 -2.43 -4.84 -4.06
C ASP A 315 -2.40 -5.38 -2.63
N SER A 316 -3.57 -5.66 -2.06
CA SER A 316 -3.84 -6.05 -0.68
C SER A 316 -3.99 -4.89 0.33
N GLN A 317 -3.65 -3.68 -0.04
CA GLN A 317 -3.83 -2.48 0.79
C GLN A 317 -4.67 -1.41 0.08
N LEU A 318 -4.52 -1.32 -1.23
CA LEU A 318 -5.16 -0.31 -2.08
C LEU A 318 -5.84 -0.96 -3.27
N ILE A 319 -6.88 -0.31 -3.79
CA ILE A 319 -7.46 -0.63 -5.09
C ILE A 319 -6.69 0.18 -6.15
N PHE A 320 -6.31 -0.45 -7.24
CA PHE A 320 -5.39 0.10 -8.25
C PHE A 320 -5.76 1.50 -8.75
N TYR A 321 -7.05 1.83 -8.89
CA TYR A 321 -7.47 3.15 -9.34
C TYR A 321 -7.35 4.23 -8.25
N ASP A 322 -7.30 3.85 -6.99
CA ASP A 322 -7.07 4.78 -5.87
C ASP A 322 -5.59 5.15 -5.69
N GLU A 323 -4.69 4.52 -6.47
CA GLU A 323 -3.25 4.83 -6.47
C GLU A 323 -2.84 5.90 -7.49
N VAL A 324 -3.73 6.25 -8.43
CA VAL A 324 -3.42 7.18 -9.51
C VAL A 324 -3.64 8.63 -9.07
N MET A 325 -2.62 9.47 -9.22
CA MET A 325 -2.75 10.92 -8.98
C MET A 325 -3.50 11.61 -10.12
N PRO A 326 -4.48 12.49 -9.82
CA PRO A 326 -5.09 13.35 -10.82
C PRO A 326 -4.04 14.20 -11.57
N GLY A 327 -4.15 14.26 -12.89
CA GLY A 327 -3.22 15.04 -13.73
C GLY A 327 -1.80 14.49 -13.84
N SER A 328 -1.54 13.28 -13.33
CA SER A 328 -0.23 12.66 -13.44
C SER A 328 -0.02 11.92 -14.77
N THR A 329 1.21 11.53 -15.02
CA THR A 329 1.57 10.55 -16.05
C THR A 329 1.64 9.17 -15.42
N LEU A 330 0.85 8.22 -15.93
CA LEU A 330 0.88 6.82 -15.52
C LEU A 330 2.09 6.13 -16.17
N LEU A 331 2.99 5.60 -15.34
CA LEU A 331 4.24 4.98 -15.80
C LEU A 331 4.16 3.44 -15.86
N ALA A 332 3.54 2.81 -14.88
CA ALA A 332 3.48 1.35 -14.84
C ALA A 332 2.35 0.82 -13.97
N TYR A 333 1.94 -0.41 -14.28
CA TYR A 333 1.31 -1.33 -13.37
C TYR A 333 2.34 -2.39 -12.95
N VAL A 334 2.70 -2.39 -11.68
CA VAL A 334 3.74 -3.25 -11.12
C VAL A 334 3.12 -4.56 -10.63
N ASN A 335 3.66 -5.72 -11.07
CA ASN A 335 3.20 -7.03 -10.66
C ASN A 335 3.80 -7.44 -9.30
N ALA A 336 3.42 -6.72 -8.26
CA ALA A 336 3.87 -6.93 -6.90
C ALA A 336 2.76 -6.55 -5.91
N ASP A 337 2.68 -7.24 -4.78
CA ASP A 337 1.83 -6.80 -3.69
C ASP A 337 2.37 -5.50 -3.06
N HIS A 338 1.56 -4.88 -2.23
CA HIS A 338 1.87 -3.58 -1.66
C HIS A 338 3.25 -3.52 -1.00
N TRP A 339 3.62 -4.56 -0.21
CA TRP A 339 4.88 -4.57 0.51
C TRP A 339 6.07 -4.90 -0.38
N ALA A 340 5.87 -5.76 -1.38
CA ALA A 340 6.97 -6.18 -2.26
C ALA A 340 7.58 -5.00 -3.03
N LEU A 341 6.79 -3.95 -3.31
CA LEU A 341 7.28 -2.77 -4.02
C LEU A 341 8.39 -2.02 -3.29
N ALA A 342 8.26 -1.84 -1.97
CA ALA A 342 9.12 -0.92 -1.23
C ALA A 342 9.80 -1.54 0.00
N VAL A 343 9.26 -2.63 0.56
CA VAL A 343 9.66 -3.14 1.88
C VAL A 343 10.34 -4.50 1.74
N PRO A 344 11.68 -4.60 1.86
CA PRO A 344 12.44 -5.82 1.58
C PRO A 344 12.48 -6.81 2.75
N VAL A 345 11.35 -7.10 3.40
CA VAL A 345 11.27 -7.96 4.61
C VAL A 345 11.93 -9.32 4.39
N ALA A 346 11.70 -9.96 3.24
CA ALA A 346 12.26 -11.28 2.98
C ALA A 346 13.79 -11.28 2.86
N ARG A 347 14.40 -10.17 2.48
CA ARG A 347 15.87 -10.04 2.42
C ARG A 347 16.49 -9.93 3.80
N THR A 348 15.86 -9.15 4.69
CA THR A 348 16.34 -8.90 6.05
C THR A 348 16.01 -10.05 7.00
N HIS A 349 14.85 -10.69 6.79
CA HIS A 349 14.32 -11.77 7.63
C HIS A 349 13.90 -12.98 6.78
N PRO A 350 14.84 -13.81 6.30
CA PRO A 350 14.53 -14.92 5.37
C PRO A 350 13.47 -15.89 5.90
N THR A 351 13.46 -16.18 7.20
CA THR A 351 12.46 -17.06 7.81
C THR A 351 11.05 -16.44 7.75
N ILE A 352 10.93 -15.15 8.08
CA ILE A 352 9.67 -14.40 7.97
C ILE A 352 9.25 -14.31 6.50
N GLY A 353 10.21 -14.06 5.61
CA GLY A 353 10.01 -14.06 4.18
C GLY A 353 9.39 -15.36 3.68
N ALA A 354 9.98 -16.50 4.06
CA ALA A 354 9.50 -17.81 3.60
C ALA A 354 8.10 -18.19 4.13
N LEU A 355 7.72 -17.72 5.33
CA LEU A 355 6.47 -18.12 5.99
C LEU A 355 5.32 -17.13 5.73
N PHE A 356 5.60 -15.84 5.75
CA PHE A 356 4.58 -14.79 5.79
C PHE A 356 4.60 -13.86 4.59
N VAL A 357 5.80 -13.46 4.14
CA VAL A 357 5.98 -12.49 3.05
C VAL A 357 6.49 -13.21 1.80
N THR A 358 5.77 -14.24 1.41
CA THR A 358 6.19 -15.26 0.43
C THR A 358 6.39 -14.75 -0.99
N GLN A 359 5.85 -13.58 -1.35
CA GLN A 359 5.95 -12.97 -2.66
C GLN A 359 6.74 -11.63 -2.64
N ASN A 360 7.57 -11.42 -1.61
CA ASN A 360 8.26 -10.15 -1.38
C ASN A 360 9.44 -9.89 -2.33
N ALA A 361 9.90 -10.88 -3.08
CA ALA A 361 10.98 -10.70 -4.06
C ALA A 361 10.52 -9.80 -5.22
N TYR A 362 11.13 -8.61 -5.36
CA TYR A 362 10.89 -7.66 -6.46
C TYR A 362 12.17 -6.87 -6.75
N PRO A 363 12.54 -6.60 -8.02
CA PRO A 363 13.77 -5.87 -8.38
C PRO A 363 13.63 -4.35 -8.15
N ARG A 364 13.61 -3.94 -6.89
CA ARG A 364 13.40 -2.55 -6.44
C ARG A 364 14.46 -1.60 -6.94
N GLU A 365 15.70 -2.06 -7.02
CA GLU A 365 16.85 -1.32 -7.55
C GLU A 365 16.62 -0.92 -9.00
N ALA A 366 16.20 -1.87 -9.82
CA ALA A 366 15.88 -1.61 -11.23
C ALA A 366 14.66 -0.69 -11.39
N LEU A 367 13.65 -0.83 -10.53
CA LEU A 367 12.49 0.04 -10.56
C LEU A 367 12.87 1.48 -10.21
N ALA A 368 13.65 1.69 -9.15
CA ALA A 368 14.10 3.00 -8.73
C ALA A 368 14.97 3.67 -9.82
N GLU A 369 15.90 2.92 -10.42
CA GLU A 369 16.71 3.41 -11.54
C GLU A 369 15.82 3.79 -12.74
N ALA A 370 14.86 2.96 -13.10
CA ALA A 370 13.97 3.21 -14.24
C ALA A 370 13.09 4.45 -14.02
N ILE A 371 12.58 4.65 -12.79
CA ILE A 371 11.81 5.86 -12.43
C ILE A 371 12.67 7.11 -12.65
N LEU A 372 13.87 7.13 -12.09
CA LEU A 372 14.76 8.30 -12.20
C LEU A 372 15.21 8.55 -13.65
N ARG A 373 15.46 7.51 -14.44
CA ARG A 373 15.80 7.65 -15.86
C ARG A 373 14.63 8.19 -16.69
N PHE A 374 13.42 7.69 -16.42
CA PHE A 374 12.24 8.23 -17.08
C PHE A 374 12.04 9.71 -16.74
N VAL A 375 12.12 10.07 -15.46
CA VAL A 375 12.01 11.46 -15.01
C VAL A 375 13.08 12.33 -15.64
N GLU A 376 14.34 11.88 -15.69
CA GLU A 376 15.43 12.62 -16.34
C GLU A 376 15.19 12.84 -17.81
N GLU A 377 14.72 11.81 -18.55
CA GLU A 377 14.35 11.92 -19.95
C GLU A 377 13.20 12.91 -20.17
N ASP A 378 12.17 12.82 -19.33
CA ASP A 378 11.00 13.66 -19.46
C ASP A 378 11.30 15.13 -19.13
N LEU A 379 12.13 15.39 -18.12
CA LEU A 379 12.60 16.73 -17.76
C LEU A 379 13.46 17.39 -18.86
N ALA A 380 13.97 16.64 -19.83
CA ALA A 380 14.67 17.17 -20.98
C ALA A 380 13.70 17.68 -22.07
N LYS A 381 12.43 17.29 -22.02
CA LYS A 381 11.37 17.81 -22.91
C LYS A 381 10.95 19.22 -22.44
N PRO A 382 10.63 20.15 -23.34
CA PRO A 382 10.03 21.41 -22.92
C PRO A 382 8.76 21.11 -22.10
N PRO A 383 8.42 21.98 -21.11
CA PRO A 383 7.17 21.83 -20.38
C PRO A 383 6.01 21.77 -21.38
N GLY A 384 5.19 20.71 -21.27
CA GLY A 384 3.97 20.58 -22.07
C GLY A 384 3.05 21.77 -21.78
N ARG A 385 2.43 22.28 -22.83
CA ARG A 385 1.43 23.35 -22.74
C ARG A 385 0.14 22.84 -22.15
#